data_dfc8f93ab072dd2ac240af6920c4cd48
#
_entry.id   dfc8f93ab072dd2ac240af6920c4cd48
#
_cell.length_a   1.000
_cell.length_b   1.000
_cell.length_c   1.000
_cell.angle_alpha   90.00
_cell.angle_beta   90.00
_cell.angle_gamma   90.00
#
_symmetry.space_group_name_H-M   'P 1'
#
loop_
_entity.id
_entity.type
_entity.pdbx_description
1 polymer ?
#
loop_
_entity_poly.entity_id
_entity_poly.type
_entity_poly.pdbx_seq_one_letter_code
_entity_poly.pdbx_strand_id
1 'polypeptide(L)'
;MLTAREIRKSFIEFFLGKGHTFVPSSPLVPHGDETLLFTNAGMNQFKDIFVGLTSPQWPRAVNSQKCLRVSGKHNDLEEVGKDTRHHTFFEMLGNWSFGDYFKAEAIDWAWELLTKVWQINPDRLWASVFAGDEKDGLPKDEEALQLWTKVTPIRPERVLGFGKKDNFWEMGDTGPCGPCTEIHIDLGPEACDMKDVAGHRCGVNGDCARFIELWNLVFIQYNRQPSGRLVPLSAHGVDTGAGLERIVSVLQNKAGNYDTDLFMPIIQRTSELSGHTYTSKLGNKTDNAFRVIADHVRTLVFAITDGATPSNDGRGYVIRRILRRASRFGRELDMREPFLHKLIPVVIDVLGEAFPEIRDRAAHVATVVEAEEASFGRTLDRGLEIFRSAAKRAAATSGKTIPGDDAFQLYDTYGFPLDLTQLMAQERGLAVDTGR
;
A
#
# COMPACT_ATOMS: atom_id res chain seq x y z
N MET A 1 -3.06 10.11 -23.24
CA MET A 1 -2.55 9.49 -21.99
C MET A 1 -3.76 9.20 -21.13
N LEU A 2 -3.91 7.96 -20.66
CA LEU A 2 -5.06 7.56 -19.84
C LEU A 2 -4.97 8.19 -18.45
N THR A 3 -6.08 8.67 -17.93
CA THR A 3 -6.22 9.11 -16.54
C THR A 3 -6.39 7.89 -15.61
N ALA A 4 -6.11 8.05 -14.31
CA ALA A 4 -6.35 7.01 -13.31
C ALA A 4 -7.82 6.53 -13.30
N ARG A 5 -8.76 7.46 -13.52
CA ARG A 5 -10.18 7.15 -13.67
C ARG A 5 -10.45 6.22 -14.86
N GLU A 6 -9.88 6.53 -16.04
CA GLU A 6 -10.06 5.69 -17.24
C GLU A 6 -9.40 4.34 -17.08
N ILE A 7 -8.23 4.26 -16.42
CA ILE A 7 -7.53 3.00 -16.12
C ILE A 7 -8.39 2.13 -15.21
N ARG A 8 -8.90 2.67 -14.09
CA ARG A 8 -9.80 1.95 -13.18
C ARG A 8 -11.06 1.45 -13.92
N LYS A 9 -11.67 2.31 -14.70
CA LYS A 9 -12.85 1.98 -15.49
C LYS A 9 -12.57 0.86 -16.50
N SER A 10 -11.46 0.95 -17.24
CA SER A 10 -11.10 -0.06 -18.24
C SER A 10 -10.81 -1.44 -17.63
N PHE A 11 -10.23 -1.50 -16.40
CA PHE A 11 -10.07 -2.73 -15.65
C PHE A 11 -11.41 -3.40 -15.33
N ILE A 12 -12.33 -2.61 -14.78
CA ILE A 12 -13.65 -3.11 -14.40
C ILE A 12 -14.43 -3.57 -15.65
N GLU A 13 -14.46 -2.76 -16.71
CA GLU A 13 -15.16 -3.10 -17.97
C GLU A 13 -14.57 -4.34 -18.64
N PHE A 14 -13.25 -4.50 -18.62
CA PHE A 14 -12.59 -5.70 -19.16
C PHE A 14 -13.07 -6.97 -18.46
N PHE A 15 -13.10 -6.99 -17.14
CA PHE A 15 -13.56 -8.16 -16.40
C PHE A 15 -15.08 -8.35 -16.40
N LEU A 16 -15.88 -7.29 -16.49
CA LEU A 16 -17.30 -7.40 -16.80
C LEU A 16 -17.51 -8.13 -18.13
N GLY A 17 -16.70 -7.80 -19.16
CA GLY A 17 -16.68 -8.50 -20.46
C GLY A 17 -16.27 -9.97 -20.36
N LYS A 18 -15.53 -10.37 -19.32
CA LYS A 18 -15.19 -11.77 -19.01
C LYS A 18 -16.22 -12.46 -18.08
N GLY A 19 -17.39 -11.85 -17.86
CA GLY A 19 -18.48 -12.42 -17.06
C GLY A 19 -18.35 -12.23 -15.55
N HIS A 20 -17.51 -11.31 -15.08
CA HIS A 20 -17.45 -10.95 -13.67
C HIS A 20 -18.61 -10.03 -13.28
N THR A 21 -19.01 -10.08 -12.02
CA THR A 21 -19.97 -9.14 -11.43
C THR A 21 -19.22 -8.05 -10.69
N PHE A 22 -19.59 -6.79 -10.92
CA PHE A 22 -19.05 -5.68 -10.13
C PHE A 22 -19.56 -5.77 -8.68
N VAL A 23 -18.65 -5.80 -7.73
CA VAL A 23 -18.95 -5.78 -6.28
C VAL A 23 -18.32 -4.52 -5.69
N PRO A 24 -19.06 -3.63 -5.04
CA PRO A 24 -18.48 -2.42 -4.45
C PRO A 24 -17.31 -2.71 -3.50
N SER A 25 -16.40 -1.76 -3.40
CA SER A 25 -15.33 -1.79 -2.40
C SER A 25 -15.91 -1.89 -1.00
N SER A 26 -15.40 -2.79 -0.19
CA SER A 26 -15.72 -2.81 1.23
C SER A 26 -15.08 -1.62 1.97
N PRO A 27 -15.62 -1.22 3.14
CA PRO A 27 -15.00 -0.20 3.98
C PRO A 27 -13.58 -0.58 4.42
N LEU A 28 -12.75 0.42 4.70
CA LEU A 28 -11.42 0.22 5.31
C LEU A 28 -11.51 -0.37 6.73
N VAL A 29 -12.58 -0.04 7.45
CA VAL A 29 -12.88 -0.64 8.76
C VAL A 29 -13.71 -1.90 8.52
N PRO A 30 -13.11 -3.11 8.63
CA PRO A 30 -13.84 -4.34 8.37
C PRO A 30 -14.93 -4.56 9.42
N HIS A 31 -16.13 -4.89 8.96
CA HIS A 31 -17.23 -5.28 9.84
C HIS A 31 -17.16 -6.78 10.11
N GLY A 32 -17.18 -7.16 11.42
CA GLY A 32 -17.26 -8.56 11.83
C GLY A 32 -15.95 -9.36 11.77
N ASP A 33 -14.83 -8.76 11.40
CA ASP A 33 -13.50 -9.38 11.48
C ASP A 33 -12.63 -8.62 12.50
N GLU A 34 -12.41 -9.25 13.67
CA GLU A 34 -11.55 -8.72 14.73
C GLU A 34 -10.07 -9.01 14.51
N THR A 35 -9.73 -9.85 13.52
CA THR A 35 -8.35 -10.25 13.23
C THR A 35 -7.59 -9.18 12.42
N LEU A 36 -8.31 -8.26 11.78
CA LEU A 36 -7.76 -7.18 10.98
C LEU A 36 -8.14 -5.80 11.55
N LEU A 37 -7.16 -4.95 11.72
CA LEU A 37 -7.41 -3.54 12.05
C LEU A 37 -8.06 -2.81 10.87
N PHE A 38 -7.55 -3.04 9.66
CA PHE A 38 -8.05 -2.43 8.43
C PHE A 38 -8.07 -3.45 7.29
N THR A 39 -8.92 -3.21 6.30
CA THR A 39 -8.92 -3.93 5.02
C THR A 39 -7.59 -3.66 4.32
N ASN A 40 -6.77 -4.69 4.13
CA ASN A 40 -5.41 -4.60 3.58
C ASN A 40 -5.26 -5.26 2.22
N ALA A 41 -6.30 -5.97 1.75
CA ALA A 41 -6.34 -6.63 0.45
C ALA A 41 -7.79 -6.75 -0.06
N GLY A 42 -7.94 -6.86 -1.37
CA GLY A 42 -9.25 -6.96 -2.02
C GLY A 42 -10.06 -8.18 -1.59
N MET A 43 -9.37 -9.27 -1.27
CA MET A 43 -10.01 -10.52 -0.88
C MET A 43 -10.63 -10.52 0.53
N ASN A 44 -10.31 -9.53 1.38
CA ASN A 44 -10.79 -9.55 2.77
C ASN A 44 -12.31 -9.67 2.87
N GLN A 45 -13.05 -8.98 2.01
CA GLN A 45 -14.51 -9.07 1.96
C GLN A 45 -15.05 -10.44 1.47
N PHE A 46 -14.20 -11.25 0.84
CA PHE A 46 -14.56 -12.57 0.28
C PHE A 46 -13.97 -13.75 1.08
N LYS A 47 -13.32 -13.47 2.22
CA LYS A 47 -12.67 -14.47 3.08
C LYS A 47 -13.56 -15.68 3.35
N ASP A 48 -14.79 -15.43 3.81
CA ASP A 48 -15.74 -16.48 4.19
C ASP A 48 -16.20 -17.34 3.00
N ILE A 49 -16.22 -16.77 1.80
CA ILE A 49 -16.49 -17.50 0.57
C ILE A 49 -15.34 -18.45 0.25
N PHE A 50 -14.07 -17.96 0.30
CA PHE A 50 -12.92 -18.80 0.01
C PHE A 50 -12.75 -19.96 0.98
N VAL A 51 -13.05 -19.76 2.27
CA VAL A 51 -12.96 -20.84 3.26
C VAL A 51 -14.22 -21.72 3.33
N GLY A 52 -15.24 -21.43 2.50
CA GLY A 52 -16.47 -22.25 2.39
C GLY A 52 -17.48 -22.03 3.52
N LEU A 53 -17.37 -20.94 4.29
CA LEU A 53 -18.33 -20.57 5.34
C LEU A 53 -19.61 -19.96 4.76
N THR A 54 -19.50 -19.29 3.61
CA THR A 54 -20.64 -18.74 2.86
C THR A 54 -20.58 -19.15 1.40
N SER A 55 -21.74 -19.36 0.79
CA SER A 55 -21.82 -19.62 -0.65
C SER A 55 -21.64 -18.33 -1.45
N PRO A 56 -20.90 -18.33 -2.56
CA PRO A 56 -20.77 -17.16 -3.41
C PRO A 56 -22.13 -16.80 -4.05
N GLN A 57 -22.44 -15.51 -4.05
CA GLN A 57 -23.61 -14.99 -4.79
C GLN A 57 -23.34 -14.94 -6.30
N TRP A 58 -22.07 -14.85 -6.67
CA TRP A 58 -21.58 -14.80 -8.05
C TRP A 58 -20.35 -15.73 -8.19
N PRO A 59 -20.18 -16.41 -9.33
CA PRO A 59 -18.98 -17.23 -9.53
C PRO A 59 -17.72 -16.40 -9.71
N ARG A 60 -17.87 -15.13 -10.15
CA ARG A 60 -16.77 -14.18 -10.43
C ARG A 60 -17.11 -12.79 -9.93
N ALA A 61 -16.13 -12.11 -9.37
CA ALA A 61 -16.28 -10.72 -8.93
C ALA A 61 -15.14 -9.83 -9.44
N VAL A 62 -15.40 -8.51 -9.56
CA VAL A 62 -14.40 -7.49 -9.92
C VAL A 62 -14.68 -6.20 -9.18
N ASN A 63 -13.63 -5.51 -8.72
CA ASN A 63 -13.72 -4.12 -8.24
C ASN A 63 -12.36 -3.41 -8.19
N SER A 64 -12.40 -2.16 -7.69
CA SER A 64 -11.24 -1.46 -7.12
C SER A 64 -11.46 -1.34 -5.62
N GLN A 65 -10.68 -2.07 -4.82
CA GLN A 65 -10.81 -2.13 -3.36
C GLN A 65 -9.92 -1.08 -2.70
N LYS A 66 -10.51 -0.30 -1.79
CA LYS A 66 -9.78 0.54 -0.83
C LYS A 66 -8.95 -0.33 0.11
N CYS A 67 -7.66 -0.08 0.21
CA CYS A 67 -6.76 -0.83 1.08
C CYS A 67 -5.93 0.11 1.95
N LEU A 68 -5.64 -0.33 3.19
CA LEU A 68 -4.81 0.40 4.14
C LEU A 68 -3.76 -0.54 4.74
N ARG A 69 -2.47 -0.22 4.54
CA ARG A 69 -1.32 -1.00 5.03
C ARG A 69 -0.47 -0.17 5.98
N VAL A 70 -0.82 -0.22 7.27
CA VAL A 70 -0.22 0.62 8.34
C VAL A 70 0.06 -0.13 9.62
N SER A 71 -0.13 -1.47 9.62
CA SER A 71 0.07 -2.31 10.80
C SER A 71 0.19 -3.79 10.44
N GLY A 72 0.72 -4.58 11.36
CA GLY A 72 0.84 -6.04 11.25
C GLY A 72 1.82 -6.48 10.17
N LYS A 73 1.49 -7.59 9.50
CA LYS A 73 2.32 -8.23 8.47
C LYS A 73 2.53 -7.34 7.24
N HIS A 74 1.56 -6.46 6.94
CA HIS A 74 1.59 -5.52 5.83
C HIS A 74 1.64 -4.09 6.38
N ASN A 75 2.83 -3.56 6.62
CA ASN A 75 3.04 -2.22 7.15
C ASN A 75 4.01 -1.42 6.27
N ASP A 76 3.47 -0.49 5.49
CA ASP A 76 4.22 0.35 4.56
C ASP A 76 4.51 1.76 5.10
N LEU A 77 4.01 2.10 6.32
CA LEU A 77 4.05 3.46 6.88
C LEU A 77 5.47 4.07 6.91
N GLU A 78 6.47 3.25 7.22
CA GLU A 78 7.84 3.72 7.37
C GLU A 78 8.51 4.05 6.04
N GLU A 79 8.06 3.41 4.95
CA GLU A 79 8.62 3.60 3.61
C GLU A 79 7.96 4.77 2.86
N VAL A 80 6.73 5.17 3.27
CA VAL A 80 6.02 6.29 2.66
C VAL A 80 6.83 7.59 2.70
N GLY A 81 7.06 8.14 1.51
CA GLY A 81 7.82 9.35 1.26
C GLY A 81 9.29 9.10 0.96
N LYS A 82 9.89 7.99 1.41
CA LYS A 82 11.30 7.65 1.14
C LYS A 82 11.51 7.15 -0.27
N ASP A 83 10.54 6.45 -0.82
CA ASP A 83 10.52 5.97 -2.19
C ASP A 83 9.36 6.56 -3.01
N THR A 84 9.15 6.06 -4.22
CA THR A 84 8.14 6.56 -5.15
C THR A 84 6.92 5.66 -5.28
N ARG A 85 6.80 4.58 -4.50
CA ARG A 85 5.85 3.48 -4.75
C ARG A 85 5.06 2.98 -3.55
N HIS A 86 5.52 3.19 -2.31
CA HIS A 86 4.79 2.77 -1.11
C HIS A 86 3.78 3.82 -0.66
N HIS A 87 2.62 3.32 -0.21
CA HIS A 87 1.49 4.12 0.25
C HIS A 87 0.87 3.50 1.48
N THR A 88 0.33 4.33 2.38
CA THR A 88 -0.51 3.83 3.47
C THR A 88 -1.89 3.46 2.96
N PHE A 89 -2.50 4.31 2.12
CA PHE A 89 -3.74 4.05 1.40
C PHE A 89 -3.47 3.87 -0.08
N PHE A 90 -4.05 2.82 -0.68
CA PHE A 90 -3.98 2.57 -2.11
C PHE A 90 -5.24 1.86 -2.61
N GLU A 91 -5.43 1.88 -3.92
CA GLU A 91 -6.48 1.10 -4.58
C GLU A 91 -5.90 -0.20 -5.14
N MET A 92 -6.53 -1.31 -4.78
CA MET A 92 -6.23 -2.62 -5.34
C MET A 92 -7.29 -2.99 -6.36
N LEU A 93 -6.91 -3.03 -7.64
CA LEU A 93 -7.73 -3.58 -8.71
C LEU A 93 -7.75 -5.09 -8.56
N GLY A 94 -8.91 -5.67 -8.33
CA GLY A 94 -9.06 -7.09 -8.06
C GLY A 94 -10.09 -7.77 -8.92
N ASN A 95 -9.80 -9.01 -9.32
CA ASN A 95 -10.76 -9.94 -9.91
C ASN A 95 -10.64 -11.29 -9.22
N TRP A 96 -11.79 -11.92 -8.99
CA TRP A 96 -11.92 -13.12 -8.17
C TRP A 96 -12.68 -14.20 -8.91
N SER A 97 -12.27 -15.46 -8.65
CA SER A 97 -13.02 -16.68 -9.03
C SER A 97 -13.30 -17.51 -7.79
N PHE A 98 -14.54 -17.88 -7.61
CA PHE A 98 -15.00 -18.72 -6.50
C PHE A 98 -15.31 -20.14 -6.99
N GLY A 99 -14.26 -20.84 -7.47
CA GLY A 99 -14.36 -22.20 -7.99
C GLY A 99 -14.83 -22.31 -9.44
N ASP A 100 -14.77 -21.23 -10.24
CA ASP A 100 -15.24 -21.22 -11.61
C ASP A 100 -14.09 -21.29 -12.63
N TYR A 101 -13.16 -20.33 -12.63
CA TYR A 101 -11.93 -20.42 -13.42
C TYR A 101 -10.70 -20.47 -12.51
N PHE A 102 -9.54 -20.83 -13.08
CA PHE A 102 -8.31 -20.96 -12.28
C PHE A 102 -7.10 -20.35 -13.00
N LYS A 103 -5.93 -20.97 -12.90
CA LYS A 103 -4.63 -20.39 -13.29
C LYS A 103 -4.56 -19.96 -14.75
N ALA A 104 -5.07 -20.79 -15.68
CA ALA A 104 -4.92 -20.56 -17.12
C ALA A 104 -5.62 -19.26 -17.53
N GLU A 105 -6.88 -19.10 -17.17
CA GLU A 105 -7.66 -17.91 -17.49
C GLU A 105 -7.12 -16.68 -16.75
N ALA A 106 -6.72 -16.84 -15.48
CA ALA A 106 -6.17 -15.73 -14.70
C ALA A 106 -4.90 -15.15 -15.37
N ILE A 107 -3.98 -16.00 -15.80
CA ILE A 107 -2.74 -15.61 -16.49
C ILE A 107 -3.04 -15.01 -17.87
N ASP A 108 -3.89 -15.66 -18.68
CA ASP A 108 -4.24 -15.19 -20.02
C ASP A 108 -4.90 -13.82 -19.99
N TRP A 109 -5.90 -13.62 -19.11
CA TRP A 109 -6.63 -12.35 -19.02
C TRP A 109 -5.77 -11.22 -18.45
N ALA A 110 -4.91 -11.51 -17.48
CA ALA A 110 -3.97 -10.51 -16.98
C ALA A 110 -3.00 -10.06 -18.07
N TRP A 111 -2.46 -11.01 -18.84
CA TRP A 111 -1.60 -10.70 -19.99
C TRP A 111 -2.34 -9.94 -21.08
N GLU A 112 -3.57 -10.34 -21.40
CA GLU A 112 -4.41 -9.66 -22.39
C GLU A 112 -4.67 -8.21 -22.01
N LEU A 113 -5.07 -7.95 -20.77
CA LEU A 113 -5.32 -6.60 -20.28
C LEU A 113 -4.07 -5.72 -20.36
N LEU A 114 -2.94 -6.22 -19.86
CA LEU A 114 -1.69 -5.45 -19.85
C LEU A 114 -1.19 -5.14 -21.27
N THR A 115 -1.23 -6.11 -22.17
CA THR A 115 -0.54 -6.00 -23.46
C THR A 115 -1.44 -5.55 -24.61
N LYS A 116 -2.73 -5.95 -24.62
CA LYS A 116 -3.66 -5.61 -25.70
C LYS A 116 -4.52 -4.38 -25.37
N VAL A 117 -5.01 -4.27 -24.13
CA VAL A 117 -5.87 -3.16 -23.73
C VAL A 117 -5.03 -1.95 -23.33
N TRP A 118 -4.07 -2.15 -22.40
CA TRP A 118 -3.20 -1.07 -21.90
C TRP A 118 -1.93 -0.87 -22.73
N GLN A 119 -1.68 -1.71 -23.73
CA GLN A 119 -0.60 -1.61 -24.70
C GLN A 119 0.80 -1.50 -24.06
N ILE A 120 0.99 -2.12 -22.91
CA ILE A 120 2.32 -2.26 -22.31
C ILE A 120 3.15 -3.18 -23.20
N ASN A 121 4.37 -2.74 -23.53
CA ASN A 121 5.28 -3.54 -24.34
C ASN A 121 5.59 -4.88 -23.64
N PRO A 122 5.21 -6.04 -24.22
CA PRO A 122 5.43 -7.35 -23.63
C PRO A 122 6.91 -7.65 -23.36
N ASP A 123 7.83 -7.03 -24.12
CA ASP A 123 9.27 -7.18 -23.88
C ASP A 123 9.77 -6.51 -22.57
N ARG A 124 8.94 -5.74 -21.89
CA ARG A 124 9.24 -5.18 -20.56
C ARG A 124 8.68 -6.03 -19.44
N LEU A 125 7.81 -7.01 -19.73
CA LEU A 125 7.13 -7.80 -18.72
C LEU A 125 7.92 -9.06 -18.33
N TRP A 126 7.89 -9.35 -17.04
CA TRP A 126 8.47 -10.51 -16.40
C TRP A 126 7.43 -11.16 -15.51
N ALA A 127 7.52 -12.45 -15.30
CA ALA A 127 6.66 -13.16 -14.37
C ALA A 127 7.49 -13.87 -13.30
N SER A 128 6.94 -13.96 -12.08
CA SER A 128 7.46 -14.81 -11.03
C SER A 128 6.48 -15.94 -10.73
N VAL A 129 6.98 -17.10 -10.29
CA VAL A 129 6.17 -18.26 -9.90
C VAL A 129 6.72 -18.87 -8.62
N PHE A 130 5.87 -19.55 -7.86
CA PHE A 130 6.27 -20.20 -6.62
C PHE A 130 7.23 -21.37 -6.87
N ALA A 131 8.42 -21.32 -6.29
CA ALA A 131 9.47 -22.33 -6.43
C ALA A 131 9.37 -23.47 -5.39
N GLY A 132 8.32 -23.47 -4.54
CA GLY A 132 8.14 -24.43 -3.46
C GLY A 132 8.71 -23.95 -2.12
N ASP A 133 8.38 -24.70 -1.06
CA ASP A 133 8.89 -24.50 0.31
C ASP A 133 9.00 -25.84 1.02
N GLU A 134 10.23 -26.28 1.29
CA GLU A 134 10.49 -27.58 1.92
C GLU A 134 9.99 -27.63 3.37
N LYS A 135 10.03 -26.51 4.07
CA LYS A 135 9.64 -26.42 5.49
C LYS A 135 8.14 -26.66 5.67
N ASP A 136 7.32 -26.11 4.77
CA ASP A 136 5.87 -26.30 4.78
C ASP A 136 5.44 -27.51 3.92
N GLY A 137 6.40 -28.22 3.30
CA GLY A 137 6.13 -29.38 2.43
C GLY A 137 5.38 -29.00 1.16
N LEU A 138 5.54 -27.77 0.68
CA LEU A 138 4.85 -27.27 -0.49
C LEU A 138 5.66 -27.48 -1.76
N PRO A 139 5.12 -28.14 -2.79
CA PRO A 139 5.81 -28.33 -4.06
C PRO A 139 5.88 -27.01 -4.85
N LYS A 140 6.83 -26.97 -5.78
CA LYS A 140 6.91 -25.92 -6.79
C LYS A 140 5.62 -25.90 -7.64
N ASP A 141 5.16 -24.71 -8.03
CA ASP A 141 4.00 -24.53 -8.93
C ASP A 141 4.41 -24.71 -10.41
N GLU A 142 4.68 -25.98 -10.79
CA GLU A 142 5.03 -26.34 -12.16
C GLU A 142 3.91 -26.01 -13.17
N GLU A 143 2.65 -26.06 -12.72
CA GLU A 143 1.49 -25.73 -13.55
C GLU A 143 1.52 -24.26 -13.98
N ALA A 144 1.69 -23.34 -13.02
CA ALA A 144 1.79 -21.92 -13.34
C ALA A 144 3.01 -21.62 -14.23
N LEU A 145 4.15 -22.25 -13.97
CA LEU A 145 5.34 -22.12 -14.81
C LEU A 145 5.07 -22.49 -16.28
N GLN A 146 4.42 -23.65 -16.51
CA GLN A 146 4.09 -24.10 -17.85
C GLN A 146 3.02 -23.24 -18.51
N LEU A 147 2.03 -22.80 -17.76
CA LEU A 147 0.93 -21.98 -18.28
C LEU A 147 1.43 -20.64 -18.83
N TRP A 148 2.39 -19.99 -18.18
CA TRP A 148 2.95 -18.73 -18.70
C TRP A 148 3.39 -18.82 -20.15
N THR A 149 4.10 -19.88 -20.53
CA THR A 149 4.58 -20.06 -21.91
C THR A 149 3.55 -20.70 -22.83
N LYS A 150 2.49 -21.32 -22.25
CA LYS A 150 1.44 -21.98 -23.03
C LYS A 150 0.33 -21.01 -23.45
N VAL A 151 -0.08 -20.11 -22.56
CA VAL A 151 -1.23 -19.19 -22.79
C VAL A 151 -0.79 -17.77 -23.13
N THR A 152 0.48 -17.43 -22.96
CA THR A 152 1.03 -16.11 -23.31
C THR A 152 2.29 -16.26 -24.18
N PRO A 153 2.67 -15.22 -24.95
CA PRO A 153 3.92 -15.23 -25.72
C PRO A 153 5.16 -14.81 -24.90
N ILE A 154 5.11 -14.86 -23.56
CA ILE A 154 6.25 -14.51 -22.71
C ILE A 154 7.43 -15.45 -22.99
N ARG A 155 8.64 -14.93 -23.02
CA ARG A 155 9.84 -15.76 -23.20
C ARG A 155 10.12 -16.56 -21.93
N PRO A 156 10.47 -17.87 -22.04
CA PRO A 156 10.69 -18.74 -20.87
C PRO A 156 11.70 -18.18 -19.85
N GLU A 157 12.75 -17.50 -20.32
CA GLU A 157 13.78 -16.91 -19.47
C GLU A 157 13.30 -15.71 -18.64
N ARG A 158 12.08 -15.23 -18.90
CA ARG A 158 11.42 -14.15 -18.14
C ARG A 158 10.42 -14.68 -17.11
N VAL A 159 10.30 -15.97 -16.95
CA VAL A 159 9.48 -16.61 -15.91
C VAL A 159 10.40 -17.19 -14.86
N LEU A 160 10.46 -16.54 -13.69
CA LEU A 160 11.43 -16.82 -12.64
C LEU A 160 10.77 -17.48 -11.44
N GLY A 161 11.47 -18.45 -10.80
CA GLY A 161 11.00 -19.10 -9.59
C GLY A 161 11.50 -18.38 -8.33
N PHE A 162 10.59 -18.09 -7.37
CA PHE A 162 10.92 -17.54 -6.07
C PHE A 162 10.26 -18.32 -4.94
N GLY A 163 10.84 -18.21 -3.75
CA GLY A 163 10.36 -18.93 -2.57
C GLY A 163 9.09 -18.33 -1.94
N LYS A 164 8.77 -18.85 -0.77
CA LYS A 164 7.56 -18.50 -0.02
C LYS A 164 7.45 -17.00 0.30
N LYS A 165 8.55 -16.33 0.55
CA LYS A 165 8.57 -14.89 0.86
C LYS A 165 7.91 -14.05 -0.24
N ASP A 166 8.14 -14.40 -1.49
CA ASP A 166 7.75 -13.60 -2.65
C ASP A 166 6.52 -14.19 -3.37
N ASN A 167 6.44 -15.52 -3.53
CA ASN A 167 5.40 -16.15 -4.34
C ASN A 167 4.47 -17.11 -3.57
N PHE A 168 4.24 -16.88 -2.28
CA PHE A 168 3.18 -17.55 -1.51
C PHE A 168 2.44 -16.52 -0.66
N TRP A 169 1.22 -16.19 -1.08
CA TRP A 169 0.45 -15.15 -0.41
C TRP A 169 -0.37 -15.71 0.76
N GLU A 170 -0.42 -14.96 1.86
CA GLU A 170 -1.19 -15.28 3.06
C GLU A 170 -1.92 -14.02 3.52
N MET A 171 -3.22 -14.14 3.79
CA MET A 171 -4.04 -13.01 4.26
C MET A 171 -3.54 -12.44 5.60
N GLY A 172 -3.09 -13.30 6.49
CA GLY A 172 -2.56 -12.99 7.81
C GLY A 172 -1.91 -14.22 8.42
N ASP A 173 -1.87 -14.30 9.74
CA ASP A 173 -1.35 -15.47 10.46
C ASP A 173 -2.26 -16.68 10.30
N THR A 174 -3.52 -16.46 9.96
CA THR A 174 -4.53 -17.48 9.66
C THR A 174 -5.39 -17.04 8.49
N GLY A 175 -6.07 -17.99 7.85
CA GLY A 175 -6.99 -17.71 6.75
C GLY A 175 -6.57 -18.28 5.40
N PRO A 176 -7.29 -17.92 4.33
CA PRO A 176 -7.00 -18.42 2.99
C PRO A 176 -5.62 -17.99 2.52
N CYS A 177 -4.96 -18.90 1.82
CA CYS A 177 -3.60 -18.68 1.30
C CYS A 177 -3.33 -19.62 0.11
N GLY A 178 -2.24 -19.35 -0.61
CA GLY A 178 -1.81 -20.19 -1.72
C GLY A 178 -0.60 -19.66 -2.47
N PRO A 179 -0.04 -20.49 -3.37
CA PRO A 179 1.01 -20.04 -4.26
C PRO A 179 0.49 -18.91 -5.15
N CYS A 180 1.36 -18.00 -5.53
CA CYS A 180 1.01 -16.93 -6.43
C CYS A 180 2.03 -16.74 -7.55
N THR A 181 1.61 -16.04 -8.58
CA THR A 181 2.46 -15.57 -9.66
C THR A 181 2.30 -14.07 -9.80
N GLU A 182 3.40 -13.37 -9.93
CA GLU A 182 3.40 -11.92 -10.04
C GLU A 182 3.84 -11.48 -11.43
N ILE A 183 3.29 -10.36 -11.88
CA ILE A 183 3.70 -9.72 -13.13
C ILE A 183 4.49 -8.46 -12.77
N HIS A 184 5.72 -8.40 -13.24
CA HIS A 184 6.63 -7.29 -13.03
C HIS A 184 6.92 -6.57 -14.34
N ILE A 185 7.23 -5.28 -14.25
CA ILE A 185 7.71 -4.48 -15.38
C ILE A 185 9.15 -4.04 -15.16
N ASP A 186 9.99 -4.19 -16.21
CA ASP A 186 11.31 -3.58 -16.27
C ASP A 186 11.16 -2.13 -16.75
N LEU A 187 11.44 -1.17 -15.88
CA LEU A 187 11.42 0.26 -16.20
C LEU A 187 12.67 0.72 -16.95
N GLY A 188 13.64 -0.18 -17.14
CA GLY A 188 14.90 0.12 -17.79
C GLY A 188 16.03 0.49 -16.82
N PRO A 189 17.29 0.50 -17.30
CA PRO A 189 18.46 0.68 -16.44
C PRO A 189 18.50 2.05 -15.76
N GLU A 190 17.91 3.09 -16.37
CA GLU A 190 17.90 4.45 -15.80
C GLU A 190 16.99 4.56 -14.56
N ALA A 191 16.03 3.64 -14.39
CA ALA A 191 15.18 3.62 -13.21
C ALA A 191 15.87 2.99 -11.98
N CYS A 192 17.08 2.43 -12.14
CA CYS A 192 17.82 1.86 -11.01
C CYS A 192 18.37 2.97 -10.11
N ASP A 193 17.86 3.06 -8.89
CA ASP A 193 18.30 3.98 -7.84
C ASP A 193 19.52 3.49 -7.05
N MET A 194 19.98 2.26 -7.32
CA MET A 194 21.13 1.61 -6.67
C MET A 194 22.30 1.37 -7.62
N LYS A 195 22.34 2.04 -8.79
CA LYS A 195 23.37 1.82 -9.82
C LYS A 195 24.80 2.05 -9.34
N ASP A 196 24.97 2.93 -8.33
CA ASP A 196 26.27 3.28 -7.77
C ASP A 196 26.64 2.42 -6.52
N VAL A 197 25.79 1.46 -6.14
CA VAL A 197 26.04 0.56 -5.00
C VAL A 197 26.87 -0.62 -5.46
N ALA A 198 28.05 -0.78 -4.85
CA ALA A 198 28.97 -1.87 -5.18
C ALA A 198 28.31 -3.24 -4.99
N GLY A 199 28.38 -4.11 -5.99
CA GLY A 199 27.80 -5.45 -5.98
C GLY A 199 26.30 -5.53 -6.26
N HIS A 200 25.62 -4.39 -6.45
CA HIS A 200 24.20 -4.39 -6.81
C HIS A 200 23.95 -5.05 -8.15
N ARG A 201 22.86 -5.84 -8.23
CA ARG A 201 22.35 -6.44 -9.46
C ARG A 201 20.84 -6.23 -9.53
N CYS A 202 20.39 -5.56 -10.60
CA CYS A 202 18.97 -5.40 -10.85
C CYS A 202 18.31 -6.76 -11.16
N GLY A 203 17.12 -6.99 -10.65
CA GLY A 203 16.33 -8.21 -10.90
C GLY A 203 14.90 -8.08 -10.39
N VAL A 204 14.06 -9.00 -10.83
CA VAL A 204 12.72 -9.21 -10.27
C VAL A 204 12.86 -9.53 -8.79
N ASN A 205 11.99 -8.97 -7.94
CA ASN A 205 12.04 -9.07 -6.47
C ASN A 205 13.38 -8.62 -5.86
N GLY A 206 14.11 -7.74 -6.59
CA GLY A 206 15.32 -7.10 -6.10
C GLY A 206 15.02 -5.78 -5.36
N ASP A 207 16.09 -5.20 -4.79
CA ASP A 207 15.97 -4.05 -3.88
C ASP A 207 15.81 -2.69 -4.61
N CYS A 208 16.10 -2.62 -5.92
CA CYS A 208 16.07 -1.35 -6.67
C CYS A 208 14.73 -1.07 -7.37
N ALA A 209 14.55 0.17 -7.76
CA ALA A 209 13.33 0.66 -8.40
C ALA A 209 13.15 0.24 -9.88
N ARG A 210 14.09 -0.52 -10.46
CA ARG A 210 14.02 -0.91 -11.88
C ARG A 210 12.89 -1.88 -12.19
N PHE A 211 12.71 -2.91 -11.34
CA PHE A 211 11.66 -3.91 -11.51
C PHE A 211 10.56 -3.65 -10.52
N ILE A 212 9.34 -3.40 -11.00
CA ILE A 212 8.17 -3.11 -10.16
C ILE A 212 7.13 -4.19 -10.39
N GLU A 213 6.64 -4.79 -9.31
CA GLU A 213 5.45 -5.64 -9.31
C GLU A 213 4.23 -4.78 -9.67
N LEU A 214 3.51 -5.20 -10.71
CA LEU A 214 2.26 -4.57 -11.15
C LEU A 214 1.04 -5.32 -10.63
N TRP A 215 1.10 -6.65 -10.62
CA TRP A 215 -0.06 -7.50 -10.37
C TRP A 215 0.34 -8.81 -9.74
N ASN A 216 -0.33 -9.18 -8.66
CA ASN A 216 -0.21 -10.48 -8.01
C ASN A 216 -1.45 -11.33 -8.31
N LEU A 217 -1.28 -12.53 -8.85
CA LEU A 217 -2.33 -13.52 -9.13
C LEU A 217 -2.18 -14.65 -8.12
N VAL A 218 -3.05 -14.68 -7.11
CA VAL A 218 -3.01 -15.66 -6.02
C VAL A 218 -3.95 -16.82 -6.33
N PHE A 219 -3.44 -18.03 -6.20
CA PHE A 219 -4.18 -19.27 -6.39
C PHE A 219 -4.55 -19.85 -5.02
N ILE A 220 -5.71 -19.44 -4.51
CA ILE A 220 -6.21 -19.83 -3.20
C ILE A 220 -6.52 -21.32 -3.19
N GLN A 221 -5.71 -22.08 -2.45
CA GLN A 221 -5.78 -23.56 -2.39
C GLN A 221 -5.81 -24.07 -0.96
N TYR A 222 -5.40 -23.26 0.01
CA TYR A 222 -5.24 -23.66 1.41
C TYR A 222 -5.89 -22.68 2.36
N ASN A 223 -6.19 -23.19 3.57
CA ASN A 223 -6.54 -22.39 4.74
C ASN A 223 -5.49 -22.64 5.83
N ARG A 224 -4.79 -21.58 6.27
CA ARG A 224 -3.83 -21.65 7.39
C ARG A 224 -4.59 -21.62 8.70
N GLN A 225 -4.43 -22.65 9.50
CA GLN A 225 -5.03 -22.80 10.82
C GLN A 225 -4.21 -22.06 11.90
N PRO A 226 -4.79 -21.75 13.08
CA PRO A 226 -4.05 -21.19 14.22
C PRO A 226 -2.84 -22.01 14.68
N SER A 227 -2.85 -23.32 14.41
CA SER A 227 -1.70 -24.21 14.64
C SER A 227 -0.54 -24.02 13.66
N GLY A 228 -0.69 -23.16 12.64
CA GLY A 228 0.25 -23.00 11.53
C GLY A 228 0.08 -24.03 10.40
N ARG A 229 -0.76 -25.05 10.59
CA ARG A 229 -0.97 -26.11 9.58
C ARG A 229 -1.77 -25.58 8.39
N LEU A 230 -1.37 -25.96 7.18
CA LEU A 230 -2.12 -25.72 5.95
C LEU A 230 -3.12 -26.86 5.72
N VAL A 231 -4.38 -26.50 5.53
CA VAL A 231 -5.46 -27.45 5.20
C VAL A 231 -5.93 -27.14 3.78
N PRO A 232 -5.89 -28.10 2.84
CA PRO A 232 -6.43 -27.91 1.50
C PRO A 232 -7.91 -27.50 1.53
N LEU A 233 -8.28 -26.55 0.68
CA LEU A 233 -9.67 -26.15 0.47
C LEU A 233 -10.40 -27.12 -0.45
N SER A 234 -11.70 -27.23 -0.29
CA SER A 234 -12.56 -28.08 -1.13
C SER A 234 -12.73 -27.56 -2.56
N ALA A 235 -12.59 -26.25 -2.75
CA ALA A 235 -12.62 -25.60 -4.04
C ALA A 235 -11.42 -24.67 -4.17
N HIS A 236 -10.81 -24.64 -5.33
CA HIS A 236 -9.75 -23.70 -5.66
C HIS A 236 -10.36 -22.35 -6.08
N GLY A 237 -9.74 -21.26 -5.69
CA GLY A 237 -10.17 -19.92 -6.07
C GLY A 237 -9.03 -19.08 -6.62
N VAL A 238 -9.40 -18.02 -7.31
CA VAL A 238 -8.46 -16.99 -7.76
C VAL A 238 -8.74 -15.71 -7.02
N ASP A 239 -7.70 -15.14 -6.43
CA ASP A 239 -7.65 -13.79 -5.88
C ASP A 239 -6.56 -13.02 -6.60
N THR A 240 -6.87 -11.85 -7.13
CA THR A 240 -5.84 -11.03 -7.77
C THR A 240 -5.81 -9.62 -7.21
N GLY A 241 -4.62 -9.03 -7.18
CA GLY A 241 -4.44 -7.67 -6.75
C GLY A 241 -3.41 -6.92 -7.58
N ALA A 242 -3.86 -5.93 -8.37
CA ALA A 242 -2.99 -5.00 -9.08
C ALA A 242 -3.04 -3.62 -8.40
N GLY A 243 -1.87 -3.06 -8.09
CA GLY A 243 -1.79 -1.72 -7.51
C GLY A 243 -2.15 -0.65 -8.53
N LEU A 244 -3.32 0.02 -8.36
CA LEU A 244 -3.75 1.06 -9.30
C LEU A 244 -2.68 2.14 -9.46
N GLU A 245 -2.12 2.63 -8.37
CA GLU A 245 -1.12 3.70 -8.38
C GLU A 245 0.12 3.31 -9.21
N ARG A 246 0.57 2.04 -9.12
CA ARG A 246 1.69 1.50 -9.90
C ARG A 246 1.34 1.41 -11.39
N ILE A 247 0.16 0.87 -11.71
CA ILE A 247 -0.34 0.78 -13.10
C ILE A 247 -0.44 2.19 -13.70
N VAL A 248 -1.01 3.15 -12.98
CA VAL A 248 -1.16 4.53 -13.43
C VAL A 248 0.20 5.17 -13.70
N SER A 249 1.19 4.99 -12.83
CA SER A 249 2.51 5.57 -13.04
C SER A 249 3.18 5.04 -14.31
N VAL A 250 3.03 3.75 -14.61
CA VAL A 250 3.54 3.11 -15.82
C VAL A 250 2.83 3.63 -17.08
N LEU A 251 1.50 3.65 -17.07
CA LEU A 251 0.70 4.07 -18.23
C LEU A 251 0.78 5.58 -18.49
N GLN A 252 1.03 6.38 -17.46
CA GLN A 252 1.29 7.81 -17.58
C GLN A 252 2.78 8.14 -17.82
N ASN A 253 3.64 7.10 -17.92
CA ASN A 253 5.09 7.26 -18.10
C ASN A 253 5.71 8.21 -17.07
N LYS A 254 5.37 8.01 -15.78
CA LYS A 254 5.87 8.79 -14.65
C LYS A 254 6.99 8.07 -13.93
N ALA A 255 7.89 8.83 -13.32
CA ALA A 255 9.01 8.29 -12.53
C ALA A 255 8.54 7.61 -11.24
N GLY A 256 7.37 7.99 -10.73
CA GLY A 256 6.79 7.40 -9.53
C GLY A 256 5.29 7.66 -9.41
N ASN A 257 4.66 6.99 -8.46
CA ASN A 257 3.22 7.10 -8.23
C ASN A 257 2.80 8.53 -7.86
N TYR A 258 3.65 9.24 -7.10
CA TYR A 258 3.38 10.61 -6.65
C TYR A 258 3.34 11.66 -7.77
N ASP A 259 3.88 11.34 -8.96
CA ASP A 259 3.91 12.23 -10.11
C ASP A 259 2.68 12.05 -11.04
N THR A 260 1.73 11.20 -10.63
CA THR A 260 0.53 10.88 -11.38
C THR A 260 -0.63 11.84 -11.05
N ASP A 261 -1.70 11.75 -11.83
CA ASP A 261 -2.94 12.50 -11.62
C ASP A 261 -3.70 12.11 -10.33
N LEU A 262 -3.31 11.03 -9.66
CA LEU A 262 -3.83 10.64 -8.34
C LEU A 262 -3.26 11.50 -7.20
N PHE A 263 -2.02 11.99 -7.34
CA PHE A 263 -1.31 12.70 -6.27
C PHE A 263 -0.99 14.15 -6.61
N MET A 264 -0.68 14.44 -7.88
CA MET A 264 -0.25 15.79 -8.28
C MET A 264 -1.23 16.91 -7.90
N PRO A 265 -2.56 16.76 -7.99
CA PRO A 265 -3.48 17.80 -7.53
C PRO A 265 -3.33 18.12 -6.03
N ILE A 266 -3.11 17.09 -5.19
CA ILE A 266 -2.91 17.26 -3.74
C ILE A 266 -1.56 17.92 -3.47
N ILE A 267 -0.51 17.50 -4.17
CA ILE A 267 0.83 18.07 -4.09
C ILE A 267 0.82 19.55 -4.53
N GLN A 268 0.16 19.89 -5.62
CA GLN A 268 0.00 21.26 -6.10
C GLN A 268 -0.73 22.13 -5.06
N ARG A 269 -1.81 21.63 -4.50
CA ARG A 269 -2.53 22.35 -3.44
C ARG A 269 -1.66 22.57 -2.21
N THR A 270 -0.87 21.56 -1.82
CA THR A 270 0.10 21.71 -0.73
C THR A 270 1.17 22.73 -1.05
N SER A 271 1.64 22.79 -2.31
CA SER A 271 2.59 23.80 -2.79
C SER A 271 2.03 25.23 -2.69
N GLU A 272 0.78 25.42 -3.10
CA GLU A 272 0.07 26.71 -2.98
C GLU A 272 -0.06 27.17 -1.52
N LEU A 273 -0.36 26.24 -0.62
CA LEU A 273 -0.54 26.55 0.81
C LEU A 273 0.77 26.85 1.52
N SER A 274 1.86 26.19 1.15
CA SER A 274 3.17 26.29 1.80
C SER A 274 4.12 27.31 1.15
N GLY A 275 3.90 27.64 -0.12
CA GLY A 275 4.84 28.41 -0.92
C GLY A 275 6.10 27.65 -1.38
N HIS A 276 6.22 26.35 -1.01
CA HIS A 276 7.32 25.50 -1.44
C HIS A 276 7.00 24.80 -2.78
N THR A 277 8.01 24.38 -3.51
CA THR A 277 7.87 23.69 -4.79
C THR A 277 8.29 22.23 -4.69
N TYR A 278 7.44 21.32 -5.17
CA TYR A 278 7.76 19.91 -5.36
C TYR A 278 8.62 19.71 -6.60
N THR A 279 9.72 18.97 -6.49
CA THR A 279 10.68 18.74 -7.59
C THR A 279 10.84 17.29 -8.01
N SER A 280 10.07 16.38 -7.40
CA SER A 280 10.08 14.93 -7.66
C SER A 280 11.44 14.23 -7.42
N LYS A 281 12.29 14.79 -6.56
CA LYS A 281 13.61 14.22 -6.25
C LYS A 281 13.55 13.29 -5.04
N LEU A 282 14.11 12.08 -5.18
CA LEU A 282 14.34 11.18 -4.05
C LEU A 282 15.42 11.76 -3.12
N GLY A 283 15.29 11.49 -1.81
CA GLY A 283 16.22 11.97 -0.80
C GLY A 283 16.09 13.48 -0.47
N ASN A 284 15.29 14.24 -1.20
CA ASN A 284 15.00 15.64 -0.89
C ASN A 284 13.97 15.72 0.24
N LYS A 285 14.29 16.40 1.34
CA LYS A 285 13.41 16.51 2.53
C LYS A 285 12.09 17.21 2.23
N THR A 286 12.12 18.26 1.41
CA THR A 286 10.94 19.00 0.99
C THR A 286 10.01 18.10 0.16
N ASP A 287 10.56 17.40 -0.84
CA ASP A 287 9.77 16.47 -1.68
C ASP A 287 9.22 15.28 -0.87
N ASN A 288 10.00 14.80 0.11
CA ASN A 288 9.53 13.78 1.04
C ASN A 288 8.32 14.28 1.84
N ALA A 289 8.36 15.54 2.34
CA ALA A 289 7.22 16.11 3.05
C ALA A 289 5.96 16.18 2.19
N PHE A 290 6.07 16.58 0.93
CA PHE A 290 4.96 16.59 -0.03
C PHE A 290 4.35 15.19 -0.22
N ARG A 291 5.19 14.16 -0.40
CA ARG A 291 4.72 12.77 -0.59
C ARG A 291 3.99 12.25 0.63
N VAL A 292 4.57 12.45 1.82
CA VAL A 292 3.95 12.02 3.08
C VAL A 292 2.60 12.71 3.31
N ILE A 293 2.53 14.03 3.11
CA ILE A 293 1.28 14.78 3.27
C ILE A 293 0.22 14.29 2.29
N ALA A 294 0.58 14.13 1.01
CA ALA A 294 -0.35 13.71 -0.04
C ALA A 294 -0.88 12.27 0.20
N ASP A 295 -0.03 11.35 0.63
CA ASP A 295 -0.43 9.98 1.01
C ASP A 295 -1.35 10.00 2.23
N HIS A 296 -0.93 10.66 3.29
CA HIS A 296 -1.61 10.60 4.58
C HIS A 296 -2.96 11.30 4.58
N VAL A 297 -3.13 12.40 3.83
CA VAL A 297 -4.45 13.04 3.72
C VAL A 297 -5.45 12.12 3.01
N ARG A 298 -5.03 11.34 2.01
CA ARG A 298 -5.90 10.31 1.39
C ARG A 298 -6.34 9.29 2.45
N THR A 299 -5.38 8.77 3.22
CA THR A 299 -5.67 7.84 4.32
C THR A 299 -6.68 8.40 5.32
N LEU A 300 -6.47 9.64 5.77
CA LEU A 300 -7.35 10.29 6.75
C LEU A 300 -8.78 10.45 6.21
N VAL A 301 -8.92 10.87 4.95
CA VAL A 301 -10.23 11.03 4.32
C VAL A 301 -11.00 9.72 4.31
N PHE A 302 -10.39 8.64 3.84
CA PHE A 302 -11.07 7.35 3.72
C PHE A 302 -11.30 6.67 5.07
N ALA A 303 -10.30 6.64 5.95
CA ALA A 303 -10.42 5.96 7.24
C ALA A 303 -11.46 6.63 8.16
N ILE A 304 -11.48 7.97 8.20
CA ILE A 304 -12.47 8.71 9.01
C ILE A 304 -13.87 8.58 8.40
N THR A 305 -13.98 8.60 7.06
CA THR A 305 -15.26 8.33 6.37
C THR A 305 -15.81 6.97 6.76
N ASP A 306 -14.96 5.95 6.83
CA ASP A 306 -15.34 4.57 7.20
C ASP A 306 -15.43 4.36 8.73
N GLY A 307 -15.32 5.42 9.56
CA GLY A 307 -15.62 5.43 10.99
C GLY A 307 -14.41 5.30 11.93
N ALA A 308 -13.18 5.29 11.42
CA ALA A 308 -11.97 5.26 12.26
C ALA A 308 -11.55 6.68 12.67
N THR A 309 -12.03 7.17 13.81
CA THR A 309 -11.65 8.50 14.34
C THR A 309 -10.38 8.46 15.20
N PRO A 310 -9.54 9.51 15.21
CA PRO A 310 -8.35 9.58 16.06
C PRO A 310 -8.67 9.34 17.55
N SER A 311 -7.97 8.37 18.16
CA SER A 311 -8.10 8.05 19.60
C SER A 311 -6.77 7.56 20.19
N ASN A 312 -6.78 7.11 21.45
CA ASN A 312 -5.57 6.64 22.15
C ASN A 312 -5.32 5.14 21.97
N ASP A 313 -6.23 4.40 21.39
CA ASP A 313 -6.18 2.95 21.25
C ASP A 313 -6.72 2.45 19.91
N GLY A 314 -6.44 1.19 19.61
CA GLY A 314 -6.97 0.47 18.47
C GLY A 314 -6.77 1.18 17.13
N ARG A 315 -7.79 1.17 16.29
CA ARG A 315 -7.79 1.80 14.96
C ARG A 315 -7.57 3.31 15.05
N GLY A 316 -8.17 3.96 16.05
CA GLY A 316 -8.07 5.40 16.24
C GLY A 316 -6.65 5.86 16.58
N TYR A 317 -5.89 5.06 17.32
CA TYR A 317 -4.48 5.32 17.58
C TYR A 317 -3.66 5.36 16.28
N VAL A 318 -3.90 4.42 15.36
CA VAL A 318 -3.22 4.40 14.07
C VAL A 318 -3.54 5.65 13.24
N ILE A 319 -4.82 6.04 13.18
CA ILE A 319 -5.24 7.23 12.44
C ILE A 319 -4.66 8.51 13.07
N ARG A 320 -4.64 8.62 14.40
CA ARG A 320 -3.98 9.71 15.12
C ARG A 320 -2.50 9.80 14.78
N ARG A 321 -1.78 8.67 14.73
CA ARG A 321 -0.37 8.59 14.36
C ARG A 321 -0.11 9.12 12.95
N ILE A 322 -0.93 8.71 11.98
CA ILE A 322 -0.84 9.15 10.58
C ILE A 322 -1.08 10.66 10.48
N LEU A 323 -2.11 11.19 11.15
CA LEU A 323 -2.41 12.60 11.18
C LEU A 323 -1.24 13.41 11.75
N ARG A 324 -0.73 12.99 12.91
CA ARG A 324 0.40 13.67 13.58
C ARG A 324 1.69 13.60 12.76
N ARG A 325 1.90 12.49 12.04
CA ARG A 325 3.02 12.37 11.11
C ARG A 325 2.88 13.39 9.96
N ALA A 326 1.72 13.50 9.33
CA ALA A 326 1.47 14.49 8.28
C ALA A 326 1.64 15.93 8.78
N SER A 327 1.08 16.26 9.95
CA SER A 327 1.21 17.56 10.58
C SER A 327 2.68 17.92 10.88
N ARG A 328 3.48 16.95 11.36
CA ARG A 328 4.92 17.14 11.56
C ARG A 328 5.64 17.46 10.25
N PHE A 329 5.31 16.78 9.15
CA PHE A 329 5.89 17.08 7.85
C PHE A 329 5.45 18.46 7.31
N GLY A 330 4.30 18.97 7.72
CA GLY A 330 3.92 20.35 7.48
C GLY A 330 4.94 21.37 8.01
N ARG A 331 5.61 21.06 9.14
CA ARG A 331 6.70 21.92 9.66
C ARG A 331 7.96 21.97 8.77
N GLU A 332 8.21 20.92 8.00
CA GLU A 332 9.29 20.90 6.99
C GLU A 332 8.95 21.81 5.77
N LEU A 333 7.67 22.19 5.63
CA LEU A 333 7.16 23.13 4.61
C LEU A 333 6.74 24.48 5.25
N ASP A 334 7.24 24.81 6.43
CA ASP A 334 6.98 26.04 7.18
C ASP A 334 5.50 26.30 7.52
N MET A 335 4.61 25.31 7.40
CA MET A 335 3.19 25.41 7.73
C MET A 335 2.98 25.22 9.24
N ARG A 336 2.60 26.27 9.96
CA ARG A 336 2.42 26.26 11.43
C ARG A 336 0.97 26.13 11.86
N GLU A 337 0.04 26.63 11.07
CA GLU A 337 -1.39 26.52 11.30
C GLU A 337 -1.95 25.20 10.75
N PRO A 338 -3.11 24.72 11.25
CA PRO A 338 -3.81 23.57 10.68
C PRO A 338 -4.07 23.76 9.19
N PHE A 339 -3.68 22.78 8.39
CA PHE A 339 -3.76 22.86 6.93
C PHE A 339 -4.30 21.59 6.27
N LEU A 340 -4.22 20.43 6.92
CA LEU A 340 -4.61 19.14 6.33
C LEU A 340 -6.08 19.14 5.89
N HIS A 341 -6.97 19.79 6.67
CA HIS A 341 -8.39 19.93 6.31
C HIS A 341 -8.60 20.67 4.98
N LYS A 342 -7.68 21.57 4.59
CA LYS A 342 -7.76 22.34 3.32
C LYS A 342 -7.40 21.51 2.09
N LEU A 343 -6.85 20.30 2.28
CA LEU A 343 -6.52 19.35 1.22
C LEU A 343 -7.68 18.37 0.94
N ILE A 344 -8.63 18.22 1.87
CA ILE A 344 -9.75 17.27 1.77
C ILE A 344 -10.59 17.48 0.51
N PRO A 345 -10.97 18.73 0.13
CA PRO A 345 -11.71 18.95 -1.10
C PRO A 345 -11.02 18.40 -2.35
N VAL A 346 -9.68 18.56 -2.42
CA VAL A 346 -8.89 18.06 -3.55
C VAL A 346 -8.88 16.53 -3.61
N VAL A 347 -8.78 15.86 -2.45
CA VAL A 347 -8.89 14.39 -2.40
C VAL A 347 -10.26 13.93 -2.90
N ILE A 348 -11.32 14.65 -2.54
CA ILE A 348 -12.69 14.36 -3.00
C ILE A 348 -12.85 14.59 -4.51
N ASP A 349 -12.24 15.63 -5.07
CA ASP A 349 -12.26 15.89 -6.51
C ASP A 349 -11.57 14.76 -7.30
N VAL A 350 -10.45 14.22 -6.77
CA VAL A 350 -9.68 13.15 -7.41
C VAL A 350 -10.37 11.78 -7.29
N LEU A 351 -10.94 11.45 -6.12
CA LEU A 351 -11.37 10.09 -5.78
C LEU A 351 -12.88 9.94 -5.56
N GLY A 352 -13.60 11.02 -5.37
CA GLY A 352 -15.02 10.99 -4.99
C GLY A 352 -15.99 10.53 -6.08
N GLU A 353 -15.53 10.30 -7.31
CA GLU A 353 -16.35 9.62 -8.32
C GLU A 353 -16.32 8.11 -8.14
N ALA A 354 -15.13 7.55 -7.83
CA ALA A 354 -14.96 6.13 -7.57
C ALA A 354 -15.54 5.73 -6.20
N PHE A 355 -15.49 6.67 -5.23
CA PHE A 355 -15.90 6.46 -3.85
C PHE A 355 -16.79 7.62 -3.37
N PRO A 356 -18.07 7.65 -3.76
CA PRO A 356 -18.96 8.79 -3.48
C PRO A 356 -19.18 9.05 -1.99
N GLU A 357 -19.01 8.06 -1.13
CA GLU A 357 -19.17 8.17 0.32
C GLU A 357 -18.24 9.22 0.96
N ILE A 358 -17.08 9.52 0.38
CA ILE A 358 -16.18 10.55 0.91
C ILE A 358 -16.75 11.97 0.72
N ARG A 359 -17.66 12.18 -0.25
CA ARG A 359 -18.35 13.46 -0.46
C ARG A 359 -19.35 13.72 0.66
N ASP A 360 -20.12 12.69 1.01
CA ASP A 360 -21.16 12.78 2.03
C ASP A 360 -20.62 13.08 3.43
N ARG A 361 -19.40 12.65 3.69
CA ARG A 361 -18.71 12.81 4.98
C ARG A 361 -17.70 13.95 5.03
N ALA A 362 -17.52 14.72 3.96
CA ALA A 362 -16.47 15.74 3.80
C ALA A 362 -16.36 16.72 4.97
N ALA A 363 -17.50 17.30 5.38
CA ALA A 363 -17.53 18.26 6.50
C ALA A 363 -17.15 17.63 7.85
N HIS A 364 -17.60 16.40 8.09
CA HIS A 364 -17.22 15.65 9.29
C HIS A 364 -15.72 15.35 9.32
N VAL A 365 -15.17 14.86 8.22
CA VAL A 365 -13.73 14.57 8.10
C VAL A 365 -12.91 15.83 8.33
N ALA A 366 -13.29 16.96 7.72
CA ALA A 366 -12.59 18.23 7.88
C ALA A 366 -12.58 18.68 9.34
N THR A 367 -13.72 18.61 10.03
CA THR A 367 -13.82 18.99 11.45
C THR A 367 -12.93 18.13 12.35
N VAL A 368 -12.94 16.79 12.13
CA VAL A 368 -12.11 15.86 12.92
C VAL A 368 -10.62 16.11 12.69
N VAL A 369 -10.22 16.25 11.44
CA VAL A 369 -8.81 16.48 11.07
C VAL A 369 -8.32 17.81 11.63
N GLU A 370 -9.06 18.90 11.44
CA GLU A 370 -8.68 20.23 11.93
C GLU A 370 -8.55 20.26 13.45
N ALA A 371 -9.50 19.67 14.18
CA ALA A 371 -9.49 19.63 15.65
C ALA A 371 -8.28 18.87 16.20
N GLU A 372 -7.97 17.68 15.66
CA GLU A 372 -6.82 16.88 16.11
C GLU A 372 -5.49 17.57 15.73
N GLU A 373 -5.40 18.15 14.52
CA GLU A 373 -4.21 18.87 14.05
C GLU A 373 -3.95 20.12 14.92
N ALA A 374 -4.98 20.93 15.21
CA ALA A 374 -4.89 22.09 16.09
C ALA A 374 -4.48 21.69 17.51
N SER A 375 -5.04 20.59 18.03
CA SER A 375 -4.67 20.07 19.35
C SER A 375 -3.20 19.66 19.42
N PHE A 376 -2.71 18.92 18.44
CA PHE A 376 -1.31 18.50 18.36
C PHE A 376 -0.37 19.68 18.09
N GLY A 377 -0.78 20.63 17.25
CA GLY A 377 0.00 21.82 16.89
C GLY A 377 0.43 22.66 18.11
N ARG A 378 -0.39 22.70 19.17
CA ARG A 378 -0.07 23.45 20.41
C ARG A 378 1.18 22.95 21.13
N THR A 379 1.50 21.65 20.99
CA THR A 379 2.65 21.03 21.67
C THR A 379 3.75 20.61 20.68
N LEU A 380 3.45 20.58 19.39
CA LEU A 380 4.33 20.04 18.34
C LEU A 380 5.69 20.75 18.29
N ASP A 381 5.70 22.08 18.24
CA ASP A 381 6.94 22.84 18.07
C ASP A 381 7.88 22.61 19.27
N ARG A 382 7.34 22.63 20.48
CA ARG A 382 8.11 22.35 21.70
C ARG A 382 8.59 20.91 21.78
N GLY A 383 7.74 19.96 21.42
CA GLY A 383 8.11 18.54 21.34
C GLY A 383 9.23 18.28 20.32
N LEU A 384 9.18 18.93 19.17
CA LEU A 384 10.26 18.85 18.17
C LEU A 384 11.59 19.41 18.67
N GLU A 385 11.58 20.51 19.46
CA GLU A 385 12.80 21.03 20.10
C GLU A 385 13.41 20.03 21.08
N ILE A 386 12.57 19.44 21.94
CA ILE A 386 13.01 18.42 22.91
C ILE A 386 13.57 17.20 22.19
N PHE A 387 12.84 16.70 21.17
CA PHE A 387 13.31 15.59 20.36
C PHE A 387 14.67 15.89 19.68
N ARG A 388 14.82 17.07 19.07
CA ARG A 388 16.12 17.47 18.44
C ARG A 388 17.26 17.49 19.47
N SER A 389 16.99 17.98 20.68
CA SER A 389 17.98 18.01 21.77
C SER A 389 18.35 16.60 22.22
N ALA A 390 17.34 15.72 22.44
CA ALA A 390 17.57 14.32 22.80
C ALA A 390 18.32 13.56 21.70
N ALA A 391 17.93 13.72 20.44
CA ALA A 391 18.58 13.12 19.28
C ALA A 391 20.04 13.57 19.13
N LYS A 392 20.34 14.85 19.37
CA LYS A 392 21.71 15.37 19.36
C LYS A 392 22.56 14.74 20.46
N ARG A 393 22.01 14.59 21.67
CA ARG A 393 22.72 13.89 22.78
C ARG A 393 22.95 12.42 22.44
N ALA A 394 21.92 11.72 21.95
CA ALA A 394 22.01 10.30 21.55
C ALA A 394 23.05 10.07 20.45
N ALA A 395 23.10 10.93 19.43
CA ALA A 395 24.05 10.83 18.33
C ALA A 395 25.51 10.99 18.78
N ALA A 396 25.76 11.67 19.90
CA ALA A 396 27.09 11.85 20.48
C ALA A 396 27.55 10.66 21.34
N THR A 397 26.66 9.69 21.60
CA THR A 397 26.96 8.48 22.38
C THR A 397 27.20 7.28 21.45
N SER A 398 28.02 6.31 21.93
CA SER A 398 28.28 5.08 21.17
C SER A 398 27.03 4.22 20.92
N GLY A 399 26.04 4.29 21.81
CA GLY A 399 24.78 3.53 21.71
C GLY A 399 23.76 4.11 20.77
N LYS A 400 23.92 5.37 20.30
CA LYS A 400 22.97 6.06 19.39
C LYS A 400 21.49 5.88 19.79
N THR A 401 21.20 5.89 21.09
CA THR A 401 19.86 5.61 21.63
C THR A 401 19.34 6.82 22.40
N ILE A 402 18.11 7.26 22.09
CA ILE A 402 17.38 8.30 22.83
C ILE A 402 16.91 7.67 24.14
N PRO A 403 17.19 8.32 25.30
CA PRO A 403 16.76 7.82 26.61
C PRO A 403 15.24 7.67 26.72
N GLY A 404 14.80 6.63 27.48
CA GLY A 404 13.38 6.37 27.72
C GLY A 404 12.66 7.53 28.42
N ASP A 405 13.34 8.27 29.32
CA ASP A 405 12.77 9.44 29.99
C ASP A 405 12.43 10.58 29.00
N ASP A 406 13.31 10.82 28.01
CA ASP A 406 13.03 11.79 26.94
C ASP A 406 11.84 11.34 26.08
N ALA A 407 11.76 10.03 25.74
CA ALA A 407 10.67 9.47 24.98
C ALA A 407 9.35 9.50 25.76
N PHE A 408 9.37 9.21 27.06
CA PHE A 408 8.21 9.32 27.95
C PHE A 408 7.71 10.77 28.06
N GLN A 409 8.61 11.73 28.21
CA GLN A 409 8.24 13.15 28.26
C GLN A 409 7.58 13.60 26.94
N LEU A 410 8.10 13.15 25.79
CA LEU A 410 7.50 13.42 24.49
C LEU A 410 6.09 12.84 24.38
N TYR A 411 5.88 11.63 24.90
CA TYR A 411 4.58 10.96 24.88
C TYR A 411 3.59 11.64 25.83
N ASP A 412 3.94 11.74 27.10
CA ASP A 412 3.02 12.18 28.18
C ASP A 412 2.68 13.67 28.08
N THR A 413 3.68 14.52 27.88
CA THR A 413 3.52 15.97 27.95
C THR A 413 3.23 16.62 26.59
N TYR A 414 3.85 16.10 25.54
CA TYR A 414 3.78 16.72 24.20
C TYR A 414 2.93 15.94 23.20
N GLY A 415 2.38 14.81 23.61
CA GLY A 415 1.46 14.02 22.78
C GLY A 415 2.12 13.39 21.55
N PHE A 416 3.43 13.12 21.59
CA PHE A 416 4.09 12.33 20.57
C PHE A 416 3.86 10.85 20.88
N PRO A 417 3.10 10.11 20.06
CA PRO A 417 3.04 8.66 20.20
C PRO A 417 4.44 8.06 20.19
N LEU A 418 4.66 7.02 21.02
CA LEU A 418 6.00 6.42 21.16
C LEU A 418 6.57 5.93 19.81
N ASP A 419 5.74 5.32 19.00
CA ASP A 419 6.11 4.87 17.67
C ASP A 419 6.42 6.02 16.69
N LEU A 420 5.78 7.20 16.85
CA LEU A 420 6.18 8.40 16.11
C LEU A 420 7.58 8.85 16.54
N THR A 421 7.88 8.82 17.84
CA THR A 421 9.21 9.14 18.37
C THR A 421 10.25 8.13 17.85
N GLN A 422 9.92 6.83 17.82
CA GLN A 422 10.76 5.78 17.25
C GLN A 422 11.02 6.01 15.75
N LEU A 423 9.97 6.29 14.96
CA LEU A 423 10.10 6.59 13.53
C LEU A 423 11.00 7.81 13.29
N MET A 424 10.81 8.89 14.06
CA MET A 424 11.66 10.10 13.99
C MET A 424 13.12 9.82 14.36
N ALA A 425 13.37 8.88 15.27
CA ALA A 425 14.72 8.43 15.64
C ALA A 425 15.35 7.60 14.51
N GLN A 426 14.62 6.64 13.95
CA GLN A 426 15.08 5.81 12.83
C GLN A 426 15.42 6.67 11.59
N GLU A 427 14.62 7.69 11.26
CA GLU A 427 14.92 8.66 10.19
C GLU A 427 16.29 9.34 10.35
N ARG A 428 16.87 9.27 11.55
CA ARG A 428 18.20 9.84 11.92
C ARG A 428 19.26 8.78 12.25
N GLY A 429 18.96 7.51 12.04
CA GLY A 429 19.84 6.40 12.38
C GLY A 429 20.04 6.22 13.88
N LEU A 430 19.01 6.56 14.66
CA LEU A 430 18.98 6.43 16.12
C LEU A 430 17.94 5.39 16.55
N ALA A 431 18.13 4.80 17.74
CA ALA A 431 17.15 3.97 18.43
C ALA A 431 16.47 4.77 19.56
N VAL A 432 15.40 4.22 20.15
CA VAL A 432 14.73 4.73 21.34
C VAL A 432 14.71 3.64 22.40
N ASP A 433 15.07 3.97 23.63
CA ASP A 433 14.92 3.07 24.76
C ASP A 433 13.43 2.98 25.16
N THR A 434 12.87 1.78 24.98
CA THR A 434 11.47 1.47 25.29
C THR A 434 11.29 0.60 26.53
N GLY A 435 12.38 0.33 27.27
CA GLY A 435 12.40 -0.58 28.42
C GLY A 435 11.89 0.06 29.73
N ARG A 436 11.35 1.28 29.70
CA ARG A 436 10.77 1.98 30.85
C ARG A 436 9.30 2.26 30.69
#